data_5709f364df6f6297b5e21c5128fda267
#
_entry.id   5709f364df6f6297b5e21c5128fda267
#
_cell.length_a   1.000
_cell.length_b   1.000
_cell.length_c   1.000
_cell.angle_alpha   90.00
_cell.angle_beta   90.00
_cell.angle_gamma   90.00
#
_symmetry.space_group_name_H-M   'P 1'
#
loop_
_entity.id
_entity.type
_entity.pdbx_description
1 polymer ?
#
loop_
_entity_poly.entity_id
_entity_poly.type
_entity_poly.pdbx_seq_one_letter_code
_entity_poly.pdbx_strand_id
1 'polypeptide(L)'
;MKRKAIKQWLLGLATFSAFVRFVGAQGVPPYTNAITDWNIHTETAMSPPPVNLPFVDPDFGSSMVRATDRTTNFKNPGSWLRTSASGEANMWSADNSKFYVIGEGGVDLAFGFNPSTMAISSLPGATPGQALHVPLRPEASFSFVDPDLLYGTTSSSPLTISSYRFSSGVLAPVLDTTTCGTQPPLVAGNRLVVSDDDVNVSADDARISISEGGKQSGSDMFVTVYDKTLGCRWYNTQTGQIGGQWGPTGLASTTETYLIRHAYLSRSGNYVQILDDQHLGFFVWDIATLNVTNCSLSGSDFCGAYGVVGHSSYVNGAGYIENMNILKRPLNNLSQFAQLVSPLPSPPVFGNELHLTWNNVDSSDSLPVCGSTYWPGENWLEYGITQAFEQEIFCVETDGVASTIWRFAHNRATWQDPYFNTQPLGNVSKDGRFFLFTSGWDGQLGPDSKGNPLSDVWIVKLQ
;
A
#
# COMPACT_ATOMS: atom_id res chain seq x y z
N MET A 1 47.13 -32.18 60.84
CA MET A 1 47.09 -32.09 59.37
C MET A 1 45.67 -31.84 58.90
N LYS A 2 45.38 -30.61 58.50
CA LYS A 2 44.05 -30.22 58.03
C LYS A 2 44.14 -29.97 56.49
N ARG A 3 43.46 -30.79 55.70
CA ARG A 3 43.35 -30.60 54.26
C ARG A 3 42.20 -29.59 53.95
N LYS A 4 42.57 -28.49 53.28
CA LYS A 4 41.64 -27.53 52.73
C LYS A 4 41.11 -28.06 51.39
N ALA A 5 39.77 -28.14 51.23
CA ALA A 5 39.10 -28.40 49.97
C ALA A 5 38.92 -27.09 49.22
N ILE A 6 39.42 -27.05 47.97
CA ILE A 6 39.22 -25.93 47.04
C ILE A 6 37.94 -26.24 46.24
N LYS A 7 36.94 -25.39 46.39
CA LYS A 7 35.73 -25.40 45.52
C LYS A 7 36.04 -24.64 44.21
N GLN A 8 36.09 -25.35 43.11
CA GLN A 8 36.10 -24.75 41.78
C GLN A 8 34.71 -24.34 41.41
N TRP A 9 34.54 -23.04 41.14
CA TRP A 9 33.32 -22.49 40.51
C TRP A 9 33.52 -22.53 38.99
N LEU A 10 32.77 -23.37 38.29
CA LEU A 10 32.63 -23.32 36.85
C LEU A 10 31.63 -22.22 36.49
N LEU A 11 32.13 -21.10 35.99
CA LEU A 11 31.30 -20.10 35.29
C LEU A 11 30.99 -20.66 33.92
N GLY A 12 29.73 -21.04 33.70
CA GLY A 12 29.20 -21.31 32.37
C GLY A 12 28.95 -20.02 31.64
N LEU A 13 29.79 -19.68 30.67
CA LEU A 13 29.49 -18.65 29.69
C LEU A 13 28.43 -19.19 28.71
N ALA A 14 27.20 -18.76 28.87
CA ALA A 14 26.16 -18.91 27.84
C ALA A 14 26.42 -17.87 26.73
N THR A 15 27.04 -18.30 25.64
CA THR A 15 27.11 -17.50 24.42
C THR A 15 25.75 -17.41 23.78
N PHE A 16 25.08 -16.28 23.97
CA PHE A 16 23.91 -15.89 23.18
C PHE A 16 24.39 -15.53 21.76
N SER A 17 24.31 -16.46 20.84
CA SER A 17 24.45 -16.17 19.42
C SER A 17 23.19 -15.45 18.95
N ALA A 18 23.22 -14.12 18.97
CA ALA A 18 22.24 -13.32 18.25
C ALA A 18 22.41 -13.60 16.75
N PHE A 19 21.53 -14.37 16.17
CA PHE A 19 21.40 -14.48 14.72
C PHE A 19 20.86 -13.13 14.20
N VAL A 20 21.77 -12.23 13.87
CA VAL A 20 21.42 -11.10 12.99
C VAL A 20 21.15 -11.71 11.63
N ARG A 21 19.88 -11.89 11.28
CA ARG A 21 19.51 -12.14 9.90
C ARG A 21 19.83 -10.87 9.11
N PHE A 22 20.93 -10.89 8.39
CA PHE A 22 21.11 -9.95 7.30
C PHE A 22 19.98 -10.23 6.28
N VAL A 23 19.00 -9.37 6.22
CA VAL A 23 18.13 -9.29 5.06
C VAL A 23 19.04 -8.76 3.95
N GLY A 24 19.57 -9.66 3.13
CA GLY A 24 20.34 -9.27 1.95
C GLY A 24 19.45 -8.38 1.07
N ALA A 25 20.06 -7.40 0.41
CA ALA A 25 19.37 -6.59 -0.58
C ALA A 25 18.60 -7.52 -1.53
N GLN A 26 17.29 -7.34 -1.62
CA GLN A 26 16.45 -8.11 -2.50
C GLN A 26 16.73 -7.56 -3.91
N GLY A 27 17.38 -8.34 -4.77
CA GLY A 27 17.68 -7.90 -6.13
C GLY A 27 16.38 -7.64 -6.91
N VAL A 28 16.44 -6.72 -7.87
CA VAL A 28 15.34 -6.46 -8.80
C VAL A 28 14.92 -7.78 -9.43
N PRO A 29 13.61 -8.12 -9.42
CA PRO A 29 13.13 -9.33 -10.08
C PRO A 29 13.51 -9.33 -11.56
N PRO A 30 13.99 -10.44 -12.10
CA PRO A 30 14.30 -10.52 -13.52
C PRO A 30 12.99 -10.65 -14.32
N TYR A 31 12.31 -9.57 -14.61
CA TYR A 31 11.04 -9.54 -15.37
C TYR A 31 11.22 -10.00 -16.82
N THR A 32 11.55 -11.28 -16.98
CA THR A 32 11.96 -11.87 -18.26
C THR A 32 10.85 -11.92 -19.31
N ASN A 33 9.60 -11.88 -18.86
CA ASN A 33 8.42 -11.93 -19.75
C ASN A 33 7.80 -10.55 -20.00
N ALA A 34 8.35 -9.50 -19.40
CA ALA A 34 7.82 -8.16 -19.56
C ALA A 34 8.20 -7.59 -20.94
N ILE A 35 7.30 -6.82 -21.52
CA ILE A 35 7.59 -5.98 -22.69
C ILE A 35 8.17 -4.66 -22.19
N THR A 36 9.22 -4.17 -22.85
CA THR A 36 9.91 -2.91 -22.48
C THR A 36 9.88 -1.88 -23.61
N ASP A 37 9.19 -2.16 -24.70
CA ASP A 37 9.04 -1.21 -25.80
C ASP A 37 8.01 -0.11 -25.46
N TRP A 38 7.94 0.88 -26.34
CA TRP A 38 7.05 2.04 -26.25
C TRP A 38 5.97 2.02 -27.33
N ASN A 39 5.72 0.84 -27.92
CA ASN A 39 4.68 0.69 -28.92
C ASN A 39 3.29 0.68 -28.27
N ILE A 40 2.30 1.03 -29.07
CA ILE A 40 0.89 0.83 -28.69
C ILE A 40 0.61 -0.68 -28.80
N HIS A 41 0.19 -1.28 -27.71
CA HIS A 41 -0.35 -2.64 -27.69
C HIS A 41 -1.86 -2.56 -27.64
N THR A 42 -2.50 -2.94 -28.73
CA THR A 42 -3.97 -2.96 -28.81
C THR A 42 -4.50 -4.11 -27.97
N GLU A 43 -5.51 -3.82 -27.17
CA GLU A 43 -6.14 -4.83 -26.33
C GLU A 43 -6.94 -5.84 -27.19
N THR A 44 -6.59 -7.10 -27.10
CA THR A 44 -7.35 -8.20 -27.72
C THR A 44 -8.60 -8.50 -26.89
N ALA A 45 -9.77 -8.43 -27.54
CA ALA A 45 -11.04 -8.70 -26.88
C ALA A 45 -11.07 -10.12 -26.29
N MET A 46 -11.45 -10.23 -25.03
CA MET A 46 -11.45 -11.50 -24.29
C MET A 46 -12.61 -11.53 -23.28
N SER A 47 -13.37 -12.62 -23.26
CA SER A 47 -14.39 -12.82 -22.20
C SER A 47 -13.71 -13.04 -20.85
N PRO A 48 -14.36 -12.64 -19.72
CA PRO A 48 -13.81 -12.85 -18.38
C PRO A 48 -13.51 -14.33 -18.15
N PRO A 49 -12.25 -14.71 -17.85
CA PRO A 49 -11.92 -16.09 -17.52
C PRO A 49 -12.63 -16.60 -16.24
N PRO A 50 -12.81 -17.91 -16.10
CA PRO A 50 -13.32 -18.49 -14.87
C PRO A 50 -12.43 -18.15 -13.66
N VAL A 51 -13.07 -18.02 -12.48
CA VAL A 51 -12.35 -17.80 -11.21
C VAL A 51 -11.40 -18.96 -10.92
N ASN A 52 -10.24 -18.61 -10.36
CA ASN A 52 -9.21 -19.58 -9.93
C ASN A 52 -8.65 -20.49 -11.05
N LEU A 53 -8.76 -20.05 -12.30
CA LEU A 53 -8.17 -20.72 -13.44
C LEU A 53 -7.09 -19.80 -14.05
N PRO A 54 -5.80 -20.17 -13.97
CA PRO A 54 -4.75 -19.40 -14.61
C PRO A 54 -4.92 -19.34 -16.14
N PHE A 55 -4.65 -18.19 -16.71
CA PHE A 55 -4.67 -17.93 -18.16
C PHE A 55 -3.49 -17.00 -18.52
N VAL A 56 -3.31 -16.72 -19.79
CA VAL A 56 -2.25 -15.86 -20.30
C VAL A 56 -2.88 -14.62 -20.92
N ASP A 57 -2.36 -13.43 -20.58
CA ASP A 57 -2.72 -12.21 -21.28
C ASP A 57 -2.31 -12.32 -22.76
N PRO A 58 -3.22 -12.13 -23.72
CA PRO A 58 -2.93 -12.39 -25.12
C PRO A 58 -1.94 -11.40 -25.74
N ASP A 59 -1.82 -10.20 -25.18
CA ASP A 59 -1.06 -9.10 -25.76
C ASP A 59 0.34 -8.98 -25.13
N PHE A 60 0.48 -9.31 -23.86
CA PHE A 60 1.73 -9.21 -23.10
C PHE A 60 2.34 -10.57 -22.72
N GLY A 61 1.56 -11.65 -22.75
CA GLY A 61 2.07 -13.00 -22.45
C GLY A 61 2.24 -13.31 -20.96
N SER A 62 1.85 -12.42 -20.06
CA SER A 62 1.93 -12.66 -18.61
C SER A 62 0.86 -13.64 -18.14
N SER A 63 1.22 -14.50 -17.18
CA SER A 63 0.25 -15.36 -16.52
C SER A 63 -0.63 -14.56 -15.56
N MET A 64 -1.93 -14.80 -15.63
CA MET A 64 -2.94 -14.13 -14.84
C MET A 64 -3.91 -15.12 -14.21
N VAL A 65 -4.60 -14.71 -13.14
CA VAL A 65 -5.73 -15.44 -12.58
C VAL A 65 -6.80 -14.48 -12.07
N ARG A 66 -8.06 -14.79 -12.34
CA ARG A 66 -9.20 -14.10 -11.71
C ARG A 66 -9.35 -14.61 -10.29
N ALA A 67 -9.18 -13.72 -9.30
CA ALA A 67 -9.17 -14.10 -7.90
C ALA A 67 -10.58 -14.16 -7.29
N THR A 68 -11.51 -13.37 -7.80
CA THR A 68 -12.84 -13.22 -7.22
C THR A 68 -13.93 -13.23 -8.27
N ASP A 69 -15.18 -13.42 -7.82
CA ASP A 69 -16.40 -13.27 -8.60
C ASP A 69 -17.56 -12.78 -7.70
N ARG A 70 -18.74 -12.58 -8.32
CA ARG A 70 -19.95 -12.15 -7.63
C ARG A 70 -20.42 -13.06 -6.47
N THR A 71 -19.87 -14.26 -6.30
CA THR A 71 -20.21 -15.18 -5.21
C THR A 71 -19.20 -15.16 -4.07
N THR A 72 -18.06 -14.50 -4.27
CA THR A 72 -16.93 -14.43 -3.33
C THR A 72 -17.32 -13.83 -1.99
N ASN A 73 -18.07 -12.74 -1.99
CA ASN A 73 -18.65 -12.17 -0.78
C ASN A 73 -19.99 -12.86 -0.49
N PHE A 74 -19.96 -14.02 0.15
CA PHE A 74 -21.15 -14.82 0.41
C PHE A 74 -22.17 -14.12 1.34
N LYS A 75 -21.77 -13.11 2.11
CA LYS A 75 -22.68 -12.31 2.94
C LYS A 75 -23.40 -11.22 2.13
N ASN A 76 -22.82 -10.80 1.01
CA ASN A 76 -23.40 -9.85 0.07
C ASN A 76 -23.10 -10.27 -1.37
N PRO A 77 -23.72 -11.35 -1.87
CA PRO A 77 -23.48 -11.84 -3.23
C PRO A 77 -23.88 -10.82 -4.28
N GLY A 78 -23.11 -10.71 -5.34
CA GLY A 78 -23.34 -9.76 -6.42
C GLY A 78 -22.91 -8.33 -6.09
N SER A 79 -22.12 -8.14 -5.05
CA SER A 79 -21.44 -6.89 -4.72
C SER A 79 -20.10 -6.78 -5.45
N TRP A 80 -19.61 -5.53 -5.57
CA TRP A 80 -18.29 -5.27 -6.11
C TRP A 80 -17.18 -5.74 -5.16
N LEU A 81 -16.02 -6.05 -5.73
CA LEU A 81 -14.80 -6.42 -5.03
C LEU A 81 -13.65 -5.60 -5.60
N ARG A 82 -12.78 -5.11 -4.75
CA ARG A 82 -11.66 -4.27 -5.17
C ARG A 82 -10.40 -4.51 -4.34
N THR A 83 -9.30 -3.98 -4.81
CA THR A 83 -8.07 -3.79 -4.04
C THR A 83 -8.17 -2.55 -3.15
N SER A 84 -7.16 -2.29 -2.34
CA SER A 84 -7.04 -1.06 -1.55
C SER A 84 -7.05 0.17 -2.45
N ALA A 85 -7.66 1.23 -1.96
CA ALA A 85 -7.57 2.56 -2.56
C ALA A 85 -6.17 3.17 -2.36
N SER A 86 -5.48 2.76 -1.31
CA SER A 86 -4.13 3.19 -1.01
C SER A 86 -3.10 2.23 -1.63
N GLY A 87 -2.12 2.77 -2.32
CA GLY A 87 -0.96 2.02 -2.79
C GLY A 87 -0.02 1.58 -1.66
N GLU A 88 -0.25 2.06 -0.44
CA GLU A 88 0.55 1.79 0.75
C GLU A 88 0.05 0.62 1.59
N ALA A 89 -1.22 0.28 1.50
CA ALA A 89 -1.75 -0.89 2.18
C ALA A 89 -1.04 -2.15 1.69
N ASN A 90 -0.43 -2.91 2.60
CA ASN A 90 0.20 -4.17 2.21
C ASN A 90 -0.85 -5.28 2.18
N MET A 91 -1.36 -5.58 0.99
CA MET A 91 -2.40 -6.60 0.78
C MET A 91 -1.85 -8.04 0.67
N TRP A 92 -0.53 -8.21 0.72
CA TRP A 92 0.13 -9.50 0.57
C TRP A 92 0.84 -9.94 1.86
N SER A 93 0.71 -11.20 2.22
CA SER A 93 1.54 -11.77 3.30
C SER A 93 3.03 -11.77 2.94
N ALA A 94 3.88 -11.78 3.95
CA ALA A 94 5.35 -11.68 3.80
C ALA A 94 5.96 -12.72 2.87
N ASP A 95 5.31 -13.85 2.66
CA ASP A 95 5.72 -14.98 1.81
C ASP A 95 4.85 -15.17 0.55
N ASN A 96 3.94 -14.24 0.28
CA ASN A 96 2.93 -14.31 -0.77
C ASN A 96 1.97 -15.51 -0.66
N SER A 97 1.90 -16.19 0.47
CA SER A 97 0.98 -17.32 0.65
C SER A 97 -0.47 -16.91 0.91
N LYS A 98 -0.70 -15.61 1.16
CA LYS A 98 -2.03 -15.04 1.43
C LYS A 98 -2.15 -13.65 0.83
N PHE A 99 -3.36 -13.26 0.50
CA PHE A 99 -3.76 -11.89 0.18
C PHE A 99 -5.17 -11.63 0.69
N TYR A 100 -5.58 -10.36 0.72
CA TYR A 100 -6.97 -10.00 0.95
C TYR A 100 -7.48 -9.06 -0.15
N VAL A 101 -8.79 -8.95 -0.24
CA VAL A 101 -9.51 -7.99 -1.09
C VAL A 101 -10.59 -7.31 -0.26
N ILE A 102 -11.06 -6.17 -0.72
CA ILE A 102 -12.09 -5.38 -0.05
C ILE A 102 -13.43 -5.60 -0.75
N GLY A 103 -14.44 -6.00 0.00
CA GLY A 103 -15.81 -6.14 -0.47
C GLY A 103 -16.70 -4.96 -0.12
N GLU A 104 -17.83 -4.84 -0.83
CA GLU A 104 -18.85 -3.84 -0.52
C GLU A 104 -19.26 -3.92 0.96
N GLY A 105 -19.41 -2.75 1.58
CA GLY A 105 -19.64 -2.65 3.02
C GLY A 105 -18.35 -2.56 3.86
N GLY A 106 -17.19 -2.52 3.21
CA GLY A 106 -15.91 -2.33 3.87
C GLY A 106 -15.50 -3.56 4.67
N VAL A 107 -15.47 -4.71 4.04
CA VAL A 107 -15.04 -5.98 4.65
C VAL A 107 -13.80 -6.50 3.96
N ASP A 108 -12.81 -6.91 4.73
CA ASP A 108 -11.63 -7.61 4.23
C ASP A 108 -11.92 -9.09 4.06
N LEU A 109 -11.69 -9.60 2.87
CA LEU A 109 -11.91 -10.97 2.43
C LEU A 109 -10.58 -11.62 2.08
N ALA A 110 -10.07 -12.51 2.92
CA ALA A 110 -8.74 -13.09 2.76
C ALA A 110 -8.76 -14.50 2.14
N PHE A 111 -7.68 -14.78 1.40
CA PHE A 111 -7.47 -16.03 0.67
C PHE A 111 -6.07 -16.60 0.90
N GLY A 112 -5.94 -17.90 0.76
CA GLY A 112 -4.67 -18.56 0.53
C GLY A 112 -4.26 -18.45 -0.95
N PHE A 113 -2.97 -18.36 -1.21
CA PHE A 113 -2.41 -18.27 -2.55
C PHE A 113 -1.18 -19.17 -2.69
N ASN A 114 -1.10 -19.91 -3.77
CA ASN A 114 0.09 -20.68 -4.11
C ASN A 114 0.91 -19.93 -5.17
N PRO A 115 2.06 -19.33 -4.80
CA PRO A 115 2.86 -18.52 -5.75
C PRO A 115 3.40 -19.31 -6.95
N SER A 116 3.51 -20.63 -6.85
CA SER A 116 4.06 -21.47 -7.94
C SER A 116 3.02 -21.82 -8.99
N THR A 117 1.76 -22.01 -8.59
CA THR A 117 0.66 -22.43 -9.48
C THR A 117 -0.38 -21.35 -9.72
N MET A 118 -0.31 -20.25 -8.97
CA MET A 118 -1.32 -19.18 -8.89
C MET A 118 -2.70 -19.67 -8.42
N ALA A 119 -2.78 -20.85 -7.82
CA ALA A 119 -4.02 -21.39 -7.28
C ALA A 119 -4.45 -20.63 -6.02
N ILE A 120 -5.73 -20.31 -5.94
CA ILE A 120 -6.36 -19.62 -4.82
C ILE A 120 -7.15 -20.62 -3.99
N SER A 121 -7.07 -20.51 -2.67
CA SER A 121 -7.71 -21.44 -1.74
C SER A 121 -8.35 -20.72 -0.56
N SER A 122 -9.29 -21.39 0.10
CA SER A 122 -9.85 -20.93 1.37
C SER A 122 -8.81 -21.04 2.48
N LEU A 123 -8.81 -20.06 3.39
CA LEU A 123 -8.01 -20.08 4.60
C LEU A 123 -8.70 -20.89 5.72
N PRO A 124 -7.95 -21.34 6.75
CA PRO A 124 -8.54 -21.95 7.94
C PRO A 124 -9.60 -21.04 8.56
N GLY A 125 -10.75 -21.60 8.93
CA GLY A 125 -11.89 -20.84 9.44
C GLY A 125 -12.88 -20.34 8.40
N ALA A 126 -12.52 -20.34 7.12
CA ALA A 126 -13.47 -20.09 6.04
C ALA A 126 -14.23 -21.35 5.64
N THR A 127 -15.42 -21.18 5.04
CA THR A 127 -16.10 -22.27 4.35
C THR A 127 -15.27 -22.68 3.12
N PRO A 128 -15.12 -23.99 2.83
CA PRO A 128 -14.39 -24.43 1.65
C PRO A 128 -14.92 -23.77 0.36
N GLY A 129 -14.00 -23.22 -0.44
CA GLY A 129 -14.32 -22.48 -1.66
C GLY A 129 -14.68 -20.99 -1.45
N GLN A 130 -14.72 -20.51 -0.22
CA GLN A 130 -15.06 -19.13 0.11
C GLN A 130 -13.88 -18.38 0.75
N ALA A 131 -13.97 -17.05 0.72
CA ALA A 131 -13.05 -16.16 1.42
C ALA A 131 -13.23 -16.21 2.93
N LEU A 132 -12.16 -15.94 3.67
CA LEU A 132 -12.24 -15.70 5.10
C LEU A 132 -12.60 -14.22 5.35
N HIS A 133 -13.70 -13.97 6.04
CA HIS A 133 -14.03 -12.63 6.54
C HIS A 133 -13.11 -12.28 7.72
N VAL A 134 -12.22 -11.32 7.52
CA VAL A 134 -11.32 -10.83 8.55
C VAL A 134 -12.05 -9.80 9.43
N PRO A 135 -11.95 -9.86 10.77
CA PRO A 135 -12.66 -8.94 11.65
C PRO A 135 -11.96 -7.58 11.83
N LEU A 136 -11.33 -7.07 10.77
CA LEU A 136 -10.71 -5.76 10.70
C LEU A 136 -11.50 -4.84 9.77
N ARG A 137 -11.26 -3.53 9.88
CA ARG A 137 -11.76 -2.54 8.92
C ARG A 137 -10.94 -2.63 7.64
N PRO A 138 -11.48 -2.18 6.50
CA PRO A 138 -10.75 -2.15 5.24
C PRO A 138 -9.46 -1.34 5.35
N GLU A 139 -8.56 -1.60 4.43
CA GLU A 139 -7.22 -1.01 4.34
C GLU A 139 -6.27 -1.49 5.47
N ALA A 140 -6.46 -2.72 5.94
CA ALA A 140 -5.51 -3.39 6.84
C ALA A 140 -4.17 -3.66 6.13
N SER A 141 -3.09 -3.84 6.90
CA SER A 141 -1.76 -4.14 6.34
C SER A 141 -1.20 -5.45 6.87
N PHE A 142 -0.80 -6.34 5.96
CA PHE A 142 -0.01 -7.50 6.37
C PHE A 142 1.34 -7.09 6.97
N SER A 143 1.79 -7.86 7.93
CA SER A 143 3.16 -7.83 8.40
C SER A 143 4.15 -8.08 7.25
N PHE A 144 5.27 -7.36 7.25
CA PHE A 144 6.35 -7.62 6.30
C PHE A 144 7.28 -8.76 6.72
N VAL A 145 7.17 -9.26 7.96
CA VAL A 145 8.05 -10.30 8.51
C VAL A 145 7.32 -11.57 8.92
N ASP A 146 6.08 -11.48 9.41
CA ASP A 146 5.26 -12.62 9.83
C ASP A 146 4.12 -12.88 8.82
N PRO A 147 4.20 -13.92 7.99
CA PRO A 147 3.18 -14.17 6.96
C PRO A 147 1.81 -14.55 7.52
N ASP A 148 1.70 -14.75 8.83
CA ASP A 148 0.47 -15.14 9.50
C ASP A 148 -0.25 -13.94 10.16
N LEU A 149 0.27 -12.73 10.03
CA LEU A 149 -0.17 -11.57 10.80
C LEU A 149 -0.67 -10.43 9.90
N LEU A 150 -1.84 -9.88 10.24
CA LEU A 150 -2.45 -8.71 9.62
C LEU A 150 -2.75 -7.67 10.71
N TYR A 151 -2.40 -6.42 10.47
CA TYR A 151 -2.66 -5.29 11.35
C TYR A 151 -3.80 -4.42 10.80
N GLY A 152 -4.64 -3.92 11.67
CA GLY A 152 -5.75 -3.05 11.30
C GLY A 152 -6.48 -2.52 12.52
N THR A 153 -7.60 -1.85 12.31
CA THR A 153 -8.53 -1.45 13.37
C THR A 153 -9.82 -2.23 13.25
N THR A 154 -10.70 -2.11 14.24
CA THR A 154 -12.05 -2.71 14.18
C THR A 154 -13.12 -1.63 14.19
N SER A 155 -14.30 -1.92 13.68
CA SER A 155 -15.44 -0.98 13.74
C SER A 155 -15.89 -0.68 15.18
N SER A 156 -15.71 -1.62 16.10
CA SER A 156 -16.04 -1.43 17.52
C SER A 156 -14.98 -0.68 18.31
N SER A 157 -13.74 -0.67 17.82
CA SER A 157 -12.59 -0.03 18.49
C SER A 157 -11.69 0.65 17.44
N PRO A 158 -12.15 1.72 16.79
CA PRO A 158 -11.44 2.35 15.69
C PRO A 158 -10.13 3.05 16.10
N LEU A 159 -9.94 3.30 17.39
CA LEU A 159 -8.70 3.88 17.95
C LEU A 159 -7.77 2.83 18.55
N THR A 160 -8.06 1.55 18.34
CA THR A 160 -7.20 0.46 18.78
C THR A 160 -6.62 -0.23 17.56
N ILE A 161 -5.31 -0.12 17.36
CA ILE A 161 -4.59 -0.97 16.42
C ILE A 161 -4.66 -2.39 16.96
N SER A 162 -5.15 -3.30 16.15
CA SER A 162 -5.28 -4.73 16.47
C SER A 162 -4.47 -5.56 15.48
N SER A 163 -4.11 -6.75 15.88
CA SER A 163 -3.51 -7.75 15.01
C SER A 163 -4.43 -8.97 14.89
N TYR A 164 -4.56 -9.50 13.69
CA TYR A 164 -5.28 -10.74 13.42
C TYR A 164 -4.30 -11.82 12.97
N ARG A 165 -4.33 -12.98 13.64
CA ARG A 165 -3.48 -14.13 13.32
C ARG A 165 -4.29 -15.20 12.62
N PHE A 166 -3.96 -15.49 11.37
CA PHE A 166 -4.73 -16.40 10.51
C PHE A 166 -4.72 -17.84 11.00
N SER A 167 -3.58 -18.34 11.50
CA SER A 167 -3.45 -19.74 11.96
C SER A 167 -4.32 -20.08 13.16
N SER A 168 -4.60 -19.10 14.03
CA SER A 168 -5.39 -19.29 15.25
C SER A 168 -6.75 -18.60 15.21
N GLY A 169 -7.02 -17.73 14.23
CA GLY A 169 -8.22 -16.89 14.18
C GLY A 169 -8.30 -15.85 15.31
N VAL A 170 -7.19 -15.55 16.00
CA VAL A 170 -7.17 -14.66 17.16
C VAL A 170 -6.99 -13.22 16.72
N LEU A 171 -7.91 -12.37 17.17
CA LEU A 171 -7.79 -10.91 17.15
C LEU A 171 -7.27 -10.43 18.51
N ALA A 172 -6.18 -9.68 18.52
CA ALA A 172 -5.57 -9.16 19.72
C ALA A 172 -5.27 -7.65 19.60
N PRO A 173 -5.52 -6.85 20.65
CA PRO A 173 -5.12 -5.43 20.66
C PRO A 173 -3.60 -5.31 20.68
N VAL A 174 -3.07 -4.36 19.91
CA VAL A 174 -1.64 -4.01 19.87
C VAL A 174 -1.42 -2.69 20.60
N LEU A 175 -2.25 -1.68 20.31
CA LEU A 175 -2.17 -0.36 20.90
C LEU A 175 -3.55 0.28 20.93
N ASP A 176 -3.92 0.83 22.09
CA ASP A 176 -4.97 1.85 22.22
C ASP A 176 -4.31 3.23 22.12
N THR A 177 -4.53 3.94 21.01
CA THR A 177 -3.91 5.25 20.77
C THR A 177 -4.27 6.30 21.81
N THR A 178 -5.39 6.15 22.52
CA THR A 178 -5.79 7.04 23.63
C THR A 178 -4.82 6.97 24.81
N THR A 179 -3.96 5.95 24.86
CA THR A 179 -2.97 5.75 25.93
C THR A 179 -1.59 6.32 25.57
N CYS A 180 -1.46 6.98 24.43
CA CYS A 180 -0.19 7.51 23.91
C CYS A 180 0.32 8.77 24.61
N GLY A 181 0.27 8.80 25.94
CA GLY A 181 0.81 9.90 26.75
C GLY A 181 -0.11 11.10 26.84
N THR A 182 0.47 12.30 26.92
CA THR A 182 -0.27 13.57 27.10
C THR A 182 -0.93 14.06 25.80
N GLN A 183 -1.34 13.17 24.94
CA GLN A 183 -2.17 13.52 23.80
C GLN A 183 -3.41 14.29 24.33
N PRO A 184 -3.71 15.47 23.81
CA PRO A 184 -4.93 16.16 24.19
C PRO A 184 -6.12 15.19 24.01
N PRO A 185 -7.07 15.15 24.94
CA PRO A 185 -8.20 14.27 24.78
C PRO A 185 -8.89 14.64 23.48
N LEU A 186 -8.86 13.74 22.51
CA LEU A 186 -9.69 13.86 21.32
C LEU A 186 -11.12 14.01 21.85
N VAL A 187 -11.78 15.10 21.51
CA VAL A 187 -13.11 15.43 22.05
C VAL A 187 -14.05 14.26 21.75
N ALA A 188 -14.59 13.66 22.81
CA ALA A 188 -15.47 12.51 22.69
C ALA A 188 -16.64 12.86 21.77
N GLY A 189 -16.79 12.13 20.67
CA GLY A 189 -17.87 12.29 19.69
C GLY A 189 -17.42 12.67 18.27
N ASN A 190 -16.23 13.24 18.06
CA ASN A 190 -15.74 13.66 16.73
C ASN A 190 -14.60 12.77 16.19
N ARG A 191 -14.46 11.59 16.75
CA ARG A 191 -13.42 10.65 16.36
C ARG A 191 -13.85 9.85 15.13
N LEU A 192 -13.65 10.43 13.98
CA LEU A 192 -13.58 9.65 12.75
C LEU A 192 -12.10 9.35 12.52
N VAL A 193 -11.73 8.09 12.53
CA VAL A 193 -10.58 7.62 11.76
C VAL A 193 -10.76 8.23 10.38
N VAL A 194 -9.77 8.91 9.86
CA VAL A 194 -9.84 9.51 8.52
C VAL A 194 -10.21 8.39 7.57
N SER A 195 -11.11 8.59 6.65
CA SER A 195 -11.92 7.54 6.02
C SER A 195 -11.18 6.59 5.08
N ASP A 196 -9.90 6.81 4.84
CA ASP A 196 -9.07 6.01 3.94
C ASP A 196 -7.74 5.66 4.60
N ASP A 197 -7.74 5.52 5.95
CA ASP A 197 -6.51 5.37 6.71
C ASP A 197 -6.12 3.95 6.92
N ASP A 198 -5.08 3.65 6.22
CA ASP A 198 -4.32 2.45 6.37
C ASP A 198 -3.58 2.42 7.71
N VAL A 199 -3.60 1.28 8.34
CA VAL A 199 -2.58 0.97 9.32
C VAL A 199 -1.30 0.67 8.54
N ASN A 200 -0.31 1.54 8.66
CA ASN A 200 0.96 1.38 7.95
C ASN A 200 2.00 0.71 8.85
N VAL A 201 2.83 -0.15 8.28
CA VAL A 201 3.81 -0.97 9.02
C VAL A 201 5.20 -0.78 8.43
N SER A 202 6.23 -0.65 9.28
CA SER A 202 7.64 -0.64 8.84
C SER A 202 8.10 -2.02 8.34
N ALA A 203 9.15 -2.06 7.53
CA ALA A 203 9.67 -3.29 6.91
C ALA A 203 10.09 -4.38 7.91
N ASP A 204 10.43 -3.98 9.12
CA ASP A 204 10.82 -4.86 10.24
C ASP A 204 9.69 -5.10 11.26
N ASP A 205 8.50 -4.56 11.00
CA ASP A 205 7.36 -4.53 11.92
C ASP A 205 7.62 -3.84 13.27
N ALA A 206 8.72 -3.12 13.41
CA ALA A 206 9.03 -2.44 14.67
C ALA A 206 8.10 -1.25 14.93
N ARG A 207 7.63 -0.61 13.86
CA ARG A 207 6.76 0.58 13.93
C ARG A 207 5.49 0.40 13.14
N ILE A 208 4.42 0.95 13.70
CA ILE A 208 3.08 0.97 13.09
C ILE A 208 2.54 2.39 13.21
N SER A 209 1.93 2.92 12.15
CA SER A 209 1.27 4.23 12.19
C SER A 209 -0.20 4.14 11.84
N ILE A 210 -0.92 5.14 12.33
CA ILE A 210 -2.33 5.39 12.03
C ILE A 210 -2.58 6.90 12.07
N SER A 211 -3.48 7.40 11.24
CA SER A 211 -3.98 8.77 11.36
C SER A 211 -5.36 8.80 12.00
N GLU A 212 -5.61 9.85 12.77
CA GLU A 212 -6.81 10.00 13.58
C GLU A 212 -7.31 11.45 13.56
N GLY A 213 -8.61 11.65 13.55
CA GLY A 213 -9.18 12.98 13.65
C GLY A 213 -10.44 13.19 12.84
N GLY A 214 -10.95 14.42 12.85
CA GLY A 214 -12.14 14.81 12.11
C GLY A 214 -11.82 15.51 10.79
N LYS A 215 -12.61 15.27 9.75
CA LYS A 215 -12.50 15.97 8.45
C LYS A 215 -12.98 17.43 8.48
N GLN A 216 -13.33 17.97 9.66
CA GLN A 216 -13.82 19.34 9.76
C GLN A 216 -12.69 20.28 10.18
N SER A 217 -12.59 21.42 9.52
CA SER A 217 -11.68 22.51 9.89
C SER A 217 -11.82 22.86 11.37
N GLY A 218 -10.72 22.92 12.08
CA GLY A 218 -10.66 23.19 13.53
C GLY A 218 -10.81 21.94 14.42
N SER A 219 -10.91 20.74 13.84
CA SER A 219 -10.81 19.49 14.60
C SER A 219 -9.35 19.10 14.74
N ASP A 220 -8.94 18.58 15.90
CA ASP A 220 -7.61 17.98 16.04
C ASP A 220 -7.44 16.81 15.10
N MET A 221 -6.28 16.76 14.44
CA MET A 221 -5.88 15.67 13.53
C MET A 221 -4.49 15.20 13.91
N PHE A 222 -4.35 13.91 14.13
CA PHE A 222 -3.12 13.30 14.60
C PHE A 222 -2.60 12.24 13.62
N VAL A 223 -1.29 12.19 13.48
CA VAL A 223 -0.59 11.00 13.04
C VAL A 223 0.07 10.39 14.27
N THR A 224 -0.29 9.16 14.59
CA THR A 224 0.28 8.41 15.71
C THR A 224 1.17 7.30 15.17
N VAL A 225 2.40 7.23 15.68
CA VAL A 225 3.37 6.18 15.39
C VAL A 225 3.64 5.41 16.67
N TYR A 226 3.45 4.11 16.64
CA TYR A 226 3.77 3.20 17.72
C TYR A 226 5.06 2.44 17.41
N ASP A 227 6.06 2.61 18.25
CA ASP A 227 7.27 1.79 18.28
C ASP A 227 7.10 0.71 19.35
N LYS A 228 7.23 -0.55 18.98
CA LYS A 228 6.99 -1.70 19.88
C LYS A 228 7.91 -1.72 21.11
N THR A 229 9.02 -0.99 21.08
CA THR A 229 9.99 -0.91 22.18
C THR A 229 9.88 0.40 22.96
N LEU A 230 9.68 1.52 22.25
CA LEU A 230 9.74 2.86 22.83
C LEU A 230 8.36 3.42 23.20
N GLY A 231 7.28 2.83 22.68
CA GLY A 231 5.91 3.32 22.84
C GLY A 231 5.48 4.29 21.74
N CYS A 232 4.51 5.14 22.03
CA CYS A 232 3.90 6.01 21.04
C CYS A 232 4.61 7.35 20.89
N ARG A 233 4.47 7.90 19.67
CA ARG A 233 4.78 9.28 19.31
C ARG A 233 3.69 9.81 18.38
N TRP A 234 3.30 11.07 18.53
CA TRP A 234 2.22 11.67 17.75
C TRP A 234 2.54 13.09 17.28
N TYR A 235 1.93 13.47 16.18
CA TYR A 235 1.98 14.80 15.60
C TYR A 235 0.55 15.30 15.32
N ASN A 236 0.18 16.45 15.92
CA ASN A 236 -1.08 17.15 15.66
C ASN A 236 -0.87 18.16 14.53
N THR A 237 -1.43 17.93 13.36
CA THR A 237 -1.25 18.77 12.18
C THR A 237 -2.02 20.10 12.26
N GLN A 238 -2.97 20.23 13.19
CA GLN A 238 -3.75 21.46 13.38
C GLN A 238 -3.11 22.46 14.37
N THR A 239 -2.28 21.96 15.28
CA THR A 239 -1.61 22.79 16.28
C THR A 239 -0.10 22.86 16.08
N GLY A 240 0.45 22.01 15.24
CA GLY A 240 1.90 21.84 15.08
C GLY A 240 2.56 21.09 16.24
N GLN A 241 1.80 20.65 17.26
CA GLN A 241 2.36 20.02 18.45
C GLN A 241 2.80 18.57 18.14
N ILE A 242 4.03 18.23 18.52
CA ILE A 242 4.57 16.88 18.53
C ILE A 242 4.81 16.45 19.97
N GLY A 243 4.39 15.23 20.30
CA GLY A 243 4.53 14.66 21.63
C GLY A 243 4.61 13.13 21.63
N GLY A 244 4.50 12.54 22.80
CA GLY A 244 4.52 11.10 22.99
C GLY A 244 5.44 10.64 24.10
N GLN A 245 5.74 9.34 24.13
CA GLN A 245 6.52 8.67 25.16
C GLN A 245 8.02 8.70 24.92
N TRP A 246 8.46 9.05 23.71
CA TRP A 246 9.87 9.11 23.33
C TRP A 246 10.14 10.27 22.37
N GLY A 247 11.43 10.60 22.23
CA GLY A 247 11.90 11.69 21.36
C GLY A 247 11.59 13.09 21.92
N PRO A 248 12.01 14.16 21.22
CA PRO A 248 11.74 15.53 21.64
C PRO A 248 10.26 15.88 21.48
N THR A 249 9.74 16.70 22.42
CA THR A 249 8.36 17.23 22.41
C THR A 249 8.37 18.73 22.19
N GLY A 250 7.40 19.27 21.48
CA GLY A 250 7.30 20.70 21.20
C GLY A 250 6.60 20.98 19.89
N LEU A 251 6.81 22.18 19.35
CA LEU A 251 6.26 22.58 18.06
C LEU A 251 7.10 22.01 16.91
N ALA A 252 6.41 21.56 15.86
CA ALA A 252 7.04 21.20 14.60
C ALA A 252 7.81 22.38 13.97
N SER A 253 8.79 22.08 13.14
CA SER A 253 9.55 23.12 12.41
C SER A 253 8.71 23.90 11.40
N THR A 254 7.59 23.32 10.92
CA THR A 254 6.63 24.05 10.09
C THR A 254 5.63 24.81 10.95
N THR A 255 5.19 25.97 10.47
CA THR A 255 4.10 26.76 11.06
C THR A 255 2.77 26.54 10.35
N GLU A 256 2.77 25.72 9.31
CA GLU A 256 1.57 25.42 8.55
C GLU A 256 0.69 24.43 9.31
N THR A 257 -0.62 24.64 9.21
CA THR A 257 -1.66 23.75 9.74
C THR A 257 -2.47 23.22 8.58
N TYR A 258 -2.78 21.92 8.59
CA TYR A 258 -3.43 21.28 7.46
C TYR A 258 -4.28 20.08 7.89
N LEU A 259 -5.27 19.75 7.05
CA LEU A 259 -6.09 18.56 7.21
C LEU A 259 -5.38 17.36 6.60
N ILE A 260 -5.39 16.23 7.28
CA ILE A 260 -4.80 14.99 6.76
C ILE A 260 -5.77 14.37 5.77
N ARG A 261 -5.30 14.12 4.53
CA ARG A 261 -5.96 13.24 3.58
C ARG A 261 -5.49 11.79 3.76
N HIS A 262 -4.17 11.60 3.77
CA HIS A 262 -3.49 10.32 4.00
C HIS A 262 -2.21 10.55 4.80
N ALA A 263 -1.75 9.54 5.53
CA ALA A 263 -0.46 9.57 6.20
C ALA A 263 0.22 8.20 6.10
N TYR A 264 1.37 8.16 5.44
CA TYR A 264 2.07 6.94 5.08
C TYR A 264 3.40 6.81 5.82
N LEU A 265 3.56 5.73 6.58
CA LEU A 265 4.81 5.41 7.25
C LEU A 265 5.81 4.84 6.24
N SER A 266 7.01 5.41 6.18
CA SER A 266 8.10 4.84 5.39
C SER A 266 8.44 3.44 5.87
N ARG A 267 8.88 2.58 4.97
CA ARG A 267 9.25 1.20 5.32
C ARG A 267 10.47 1.14 6.25
N SER A 268 11.30 2.19 6.31
CA SER A 268 12.32 2.34 7.37
C SER A 268 11.73 2.61 8.76
N GLY A 269 10.47 3.01 8.83
CA GLY A 269 9.85 3.46 10.06
C GLY A 269 10.32 4.84 10.55
N ASN A 270 11.14 5.58 9.79
CA ASN A 270 11.74 6.83 10.25
C ASN A 270 10.97 8.09 9.83
N TYR A 271 10.14 7.99 8.81
CA TYR A 271 9.42 9.13 8.24
C TYR A 271 7.94 8.81 8.10
N VAL A 272 7.10 9.84 8.26
CA VAL A 272 5.71 9.80 7.80
C VAL A 272 5.54 10.87 6.74
N GLN A 273 5.08 10.45 5.56
CA GLN A 273 4.58 11.35 4.54
C GLN A 273 3.11 11.63 4.83
N ILE A 274 2.72 12.89 4.88
CA ILE A 274 1.36 13.33 5.22
C ILE A 274 0.82 14.18 4.07
N LEU A 275 -0.21 13.70 3.41
CA LEU A 275 -0.88 14.42 2.33
C LEU A 275 -1.89 15.39 2.91
N ASP A 276 -1.81 16.66 2.48
CA ASP A 276 -2.78 17.70 2.82
C ASP A 276 -4.05 17.56 1.95
N ASP A 277 -5.21 17.49 2.60
CA ASP A 277 -6.51 17.37 1.92
C ASP A 277 -6.93 18.65 1.17
N GLN A 278 -6.37 19.80 1.52
CA GLN A 278 -6.81 21.10 0.97
C GLN A 278 -5.93 21.60 -0.18
N HIS A 279 -4.64 21.33 -0.13
CA HIS A 279 -3.66 21.97 -1.03
C HIS A 279 -2.97 21.00 -1.98
N LEU A 280 -3.27 19.70 -1.90
CA LEU A 280 -2.66 18.65 -2.71
C LEU A 280 -1.12 18.59 -2.59
N GLY A 281 -0.56 19.25 -1.59
CA GLY A 281 0.84 19.15 -1.19
C GLY A 281 1.04 18.05 -0.16
N PHE A 282 2.29 17.77 0.18
CA PHE A 282 2.57 16.87 1.27
C PHE A 282 3.66 17.38 2.19
N PHE A 283 3.63 16.86 3.41
CA PHE A 283 4.61 17.10 4.45
C PHE A 283 5.32 15.79 4.78
N VAL A 284 6.58 15.87 5.16
CA VAL A 284 7.34 14.73 5.68
C VAL A 284 7.76 15.03 7.10
N TRP A 285 7.27 14.23 8.03
CA TRP A 285 7.69 14.26 9.43
C TRP A 285 8.82 13.26 9.66
N ASP A 286 9.99 13.75 10.09
CA ASP A 286 11.04 12.93 10.67
C ASP A 286 10.65 12.59 12.12
N ILE A 287 10.26 11.35 12.33
CA ILE A 287 9.63 10.90 13.59
C ILE A 287 10.56 11.07 14.79
N ALA A 288 11.88 10.95 14.61
CA ALA A 288 12.85 11.07 15.69
C ALA A 288 13.08 12.50 16.16
N THR A 289 12.57 13.51 15.42
CA THR A 289 12.82 14.93 15.63
C THR A 289 11.53 15.75 15.72
N LEU A 290 11.65 17.07 15.74
CA LEU A 290 10.54 18.00 15.53
C LEU A 290 10.49 18.51 14.08
N ASN A 291 11.27 17.93 13.19
CA ASN A 291 11.36 18.39 11.82
C ASN A 291 10.21 17.88 10.97
N VAL A 292 9.47 18.81 10.40
CA VAL A 292 8.41 18.58 9.40
C VAL A 292 8.73 19.43 8.20
N THR A 293 9.02 18.81 7.07
CA THR A 293 9.39 19.47 5.83
C THR A 293 8.20 19.52 4.87
N ASN A 294 7.84 20.70 4.40
CA ASN A 294 6.83 20.88 3.37
C ASN A 294 7.43 20.63 1.99
N CYS A 295 6.75 19.86 1.16
CA CYS A 295 7.03 19.77 -0.26
C CYS A 295 5.97 20.55 -1.01
N SER A 296 6.29 21.80 -1.38
CA SER A 296 5.32 22.69 -2.01
C SER A 296 5.13 22.41 -3.50
N LEU A 297 3.95 22.76 -4.02
CA LEU A 297 3.55 22.57 -5.42
C LEU A 297 4.10 23.60 -6.39
N SER A 298 4.97 24.52 -5.97
CA SER A 298 5.40 25.65 -6.81
C SER A 298 6.65 25.32 -7.63
N GLY A 299 6.55 25.41 -8.94
CA GLY A 299 7.67 25.34 -9.89
C GLY A 299 7.80 24.04 -10.65
N SER A 300 8.94 23.86 -11.35
CA SER A 300 9.29 22.63 -12.09
C SER A 300 9.51 21.40 -11.20
N ASP A 301 9.56 21.61 -9.90
CA ASP A 301 9.87 20.62 -8.87
C ASP A 301 8.60 20.08 -8.20
N PHE A 302 7.61 19.80 -9.00
CA PHE A 302 6.28 19.38 -8.54
C PHE A 302 6.35 18.19 -7.60
N CYS A 303 5.92 18.40 -6.36
CA CYS A 303 5.68 17.34 -5.39
C CYS A 303 4.26 16.84 -5.58
N GLY A 304 4.07 15.91 -6.52
CA GLY A 304 2.75 15.36 -6.83
C GLY A 304 2.08 14.75 -5.61
N ALA A 305 0.78 14.98 -5.50
CA ALA A 305 -0.02 14.56 -4.36
C ALA A 305 -0.17 13.04 -4.23
N TYR A 306 -0.11 12.34 -5.35
CA TYR A 306 -0.38 10.90 -5.40
C TYR A 306 0.90 10.14 -5.69
N GLY A 307 1.45 9.52 -4.68
CA GLY A 307 2.63 8.69 -4.79
C GLY A 307 2.74 7.72 -3.63
N VAL A 308 3.82 7.01 -3.58
CA VAL A 308 4.04 5.90 -2.66
C VAL A 308 5.39 6.02 -1.97
N VAL A 309 5.43 5.56 -0.72
CA VAL A 309 6.60 5.63 0.14
C VAL A 309 7.30 4.27 0.18
N GLY A 310 8.59 4.26 -0.16
CA GLY A 310 9.46 3.10 -0.01
C GLY A 310 10.11 3.04 1.36
N HIS A 311 11.32 2.48 1.41
CA HIS A 311 12.07 2.41 2.67
C HIS A 311 12.49 3.81 3.15
N SER A 312 13.09 4.61 2.29
CA SER A 312 13.62 5.94 2.63
C SER A 312 13.36 6.99 1.55
N SER A 313 12.61 6.64 0.52
CA SER A 313 12.29 7.49 -0.62
C SER A 313 10.78 7.52 -0.86
N TYR A 314 10.37 8.50 -1.64
CA TYR A 314 9.02 8.70 -2.14
C TYR A 314 9.05 8.67 -3.66
N VAL A 315 8.13 7.95 -4.28
CA VAL A 315 7.93 7.95 -5.73
C VAL A 315 6.55 8.49 -6.04
N ASN A 316 6.49 9.46 -6.93
CA ASN A 316 5.22 10.02 -7.38
C ASN A 316 5.15 10.10 -8.90
N GLY A 317 3.96 9.92 -9.44
CA GLY A 317 3.61 10.36 -10.77
C GLY A 317 3.29 11.84 -10.70
N ALA A 318 4.10 12.70 -11.29
CA ALA A 318 3.90 14.14 -11.26
C ALA A 318 3.00 14.57 -12.41
N GLY A 319 1.89 15.17 -12.11
CA GLY A 319 1.17 16.08 -12.99
C GLY A 319 -0.17 15.63 -13.50
N TYR A 320 -1.08 16.55 -13.44
CA TYR A 320 -2.28 16.58 -14.26
C TYR A 320 -1.86 16.74 -15.73
N ILE A 321 -2.16 15.72 -16.53
CA ILE A 321 -2.52 15.80 -17.96
C ILE A 321 -1.41 16.04 -19.00
N GLU A 322 -0.33 16.76 -18.79
CA GLU A 322 0.48 17.16 -19.94
C GLU A 322 1.94 16.69 -19.96
N ASN A 323 2.50 16.24 -18.83
CA ASN A 323 3.90 15.81 -18.76
C ASN A 323 4.10 14.84 -17.60
N MET A 324 3.65 13.61 -17.71
CA MET A 324 3.84 12.66 -16.62
C MET A 324 5.30 12.26 -16.46
N ASN A 325 5.92 12.85 -15.46
CA ASN A 325 7.21 12.40 -14.93
C ASN A 325 6.95 11.47 -13.75
N ILE A 326 7.63 10.34 -13.71
CA ILE A 326 7.73 9.58 -12.46
C ILE A 326 9.03 9.99 -11.79
N LEU A 327 8.92 10.55 -10.59
CA LEU A 327 10.04 11.09 -9.83
C LEU A 327 10.25 10.30 -8.54
N LYS A 328 11.50 10.05 -8.19
CA LYS A 328 11.89 9.48 -6.89
C LYS A 328 12.62 10.54 -6.08
N ARG A 329 12.21 10.74 -4.82
CA ARG A 329 12.80 11.71 -3.88
C ARG A 329 13.21 11.02 -2.58
N PRO A 330 14.39 11.29 -2.02
CA PRO A 330 14.72 10.85 -0.66
C PRO A 330 13.89 11.65 0.36
N LEU A 331 13.29 10.97 1.34
CA LEU A 331 12.44 11.59 2.36
C LEU A 331 13.19 12.56 3.29
N ASN A 332 14.50 12.39 3.43
CA ASN A 332 15.35 13.27 4.22
C ASN A 332 15.79 14.53 3.46
N ASN A 333 15.57 14.60 2.16
CA ASN A 333 15.92 15.77 1.33
C ASN A 333 15.02 15.86 0.10
N LEU A 334 13.85 16.46 0.26
CA LEU A 334 12.83 16.54 -0.77
C LEU A 334 13.22 17.44 -1.97
N SER A 335 14.26 18.28 -1.83
CA SER A 335 14.77 19.10 -2.93
C SER A 335 15.58 18.31 -3.97
N GLN A 336 16.07 17.13 -3.59
CA GLN A 336 16.73 16.22 -4.52
C GLN A 336 15.71 15.26 -5.14
N PHE A 337 15.86 14.98 -6.41
CA PHE A 337 15.05 13.99 -7.09
C PHE A 337 15.82 13.30 -8.22
N ALA A 338 15.41 12.06 -8.50
CA ALA A 338 15.78 11.34 -9.69
C ALA A 338 14.55 11.22 -10.60
N GLN A 339 14.70 11.53 -11.86
CA GLN A 339 13.66 11.33 -12.86
C GLN A 339 13.72 9.88 -13.34
N LEU A 340 12.73 9.08 -12.93
CA LEU A 340 12.66 7.65 -13.33
C LEU A 340 12.08 7.49 -14.73
N VAL A 341 11.11 8.33 -15.08
CA VAL A 341 10.54 8.38 -16.44
C VAL A 341 10.59 9.82 -16.90
N SER A 342 11.28 10.06 -17.99
CA SER A 342 11.33 11.38 -18.63
C SER A 342 10.01 11.69 -19.31
N PRO A 343 9.60 12.98 -19.35
CA PRO A 343 8.57 13.39 -20.27
C PRO A 343 9.03 13.06 -21.66
N LEU A 344 8.25 12.24 -22.36
CA LEU A 344 8.58 11.89 -23.73
C LEU A 344 8.31 13.04 -24.70
N PRO A 345 9.02 13.07 -25.83
CA PRO A 345 8.60 13.88 -26.94
C PRO A 345 7.18 13.45 -27.36
N SER A 346 6.25 14.37 -27.31
CA SER A 346 4.82 14.28 -27.62
C SER A 346 4.38 13.12 -28.57
N PRO A 347 3.28 12.39 -28.25
CA PRO A 347 2.36 12.65 -27.16
C PRO A 347 2.83 12.06 -25.82
N PRO A 348 2.36 12.59 -24.69
CA PRO A 348 2.72 12.08 -23.37
C PRO A 348 2.26 10.64 -23.21
N VAL A 349 3.17 9.77 -22.81
CA VAL A 349 2.95 8.33 -22.72
C VAL A 349 2.05 7.93 -21.53
N PHE A 350 2.04 8.75 -20.49
CA PHE A 350 1.21 8.56 -19.32
C PHE A 350 0.20 9.72 -19.18
N GLY A 351 -0.48 10.09 -20.26
CA GLY A 351 -1.55 11.12 -20.23
C GLY A 351 -2.77 10.73 -19.41
N ASN A 352 -2.72 9.61 -18.72
CA ASN A 352 -3.77 8.99 -17.96
C ASN A 352 -3.54 9.14 -16.46
N GLU A 353 -4.56 8.97 -15.67
CA GLU A 353 -4.37 8.76 -14.25
C GLU A 353 -3.61 7.47 -14.00
N LEU A 354 -2.82 7.44 -12.95
CA LEU A 354 -2.08 6.25 -12.56
C LEU A 354 -2.21 6.00 -11.06
N HIS A 355 -2.22 4.74 -10.70
CA HIS A 355 -2.17 4.28 -9.33
C HIS A 355 -0.85 3.54 -9.10
N LEU A 356 -0.03 4.03 -8.19
CA LEU A 356 1.26 3.43 -7.83
C LEU A 356 1.15 2.62 -6.54
N THR A 357 2.01 1.63 -6.42
CA THR A 357 2.21 0.84 -5.20
C THR A 357 3.68 0.44 -5.08
N TRP A 358 4.21 0.49 -3.86
CA TRP A 358 5.62 0.22 -3.62
C TRP A 358 5.86 -0.42 -2.26
N ASN A 359 5.66 -1.73 -2.17
CA ASN A 359 5.91 -2.50 -0.95
C ASN A 359 7.42 -2.81 -0.77
N ASN A 360 8.27 -1.82 -1.06
CA ASN A 360 9.71 -1.96 -1.01
C ASN A 360 10.24 -1.99 0.43
N VAL A 361 10.75 -3.13 0.84
CA VAL A 361 11.41 -3.32 2.15
C VAL A 361 12.94 -3.22 2.05
N ASP A 362 13.48 -3.06 0.85
CA ASP A 362 14.91 -2.92 0.61
C ASP A 362 15.40 -1.53 0.99
N SER A 363 16.45 -1.47 1.82
CA SER A 363 17.02 -0.21 2.32
C SER A 363 17.66 0.67 1.25
N SER A 364 17.95 0.12 0.08
CA SER A 364 18.46 0.88 -1.08
C SER A 364 17.36 1.51 -1.92
N ASP A 365 16.09 1.17 -1.65
CA ASP A 365 14.95 1.58 -2.47
C ASP A 365 15.13 1.23 -3.96
N SER A 366 15.66 0.05 -4.25
CA SER A 366 15.99 -0.40 -5.61
C SER A 366 14.93 -1.33 -6.22
N LEU A 367 13.99 -1.86 -5.42
CA LEU A 367 12.89 -2.63 -5.98
C LEU A 367 11.98 -1.72 -6.81
N PRO A 368 11.52 -2.20 -7.98
CA PRO A 368 10.67 -1.41 -8.87
C PRO A 368 9.38 -0.94 -8.20
N VAL A 369 8.97 0.29 -8.50
CA VAL A 369 7.61 0.75 -8.22
C VAL A 369 6.69 0.22 -9.29
N CYS A 370 5.54 -0.33 -8.90
CA CYS A 370 4.56 -0.86 -9.84
C CYS A 370 3.27 -0.06 -9.80
N GLY A 371 2.44 -0.21 -10.83
CA GLY A 371 1.18 0.50 -10.90
C GLY A 371 0.31 0.07 -12.06
N SER A 372 -0.79 0.75 -12.17
CA SER A 372 -1.74 0.65 -13.27
C SER A 372 -2.06 2.03 -13.79
N THR A 373 -2.27 2.13 -15.10
CA THR A 373 -2.78 3.34 -15.75
C THR A 373 -4.26 3.17 -16.08
N TYR A 374 -4.99 4.27 -16.07
CA TYR A 374 -6.38 4.28 -16.49
C TYR A 374 -6.77 5.64 -17.05
N TRP A 375 -7.80 5.66 -17.88
CA TRP A 375 -8.29 6.89 -18.48
C TRP A 375 -9.49 7.42 -17.70
N PRO A 376 -9.49 8.68 -17.25
CA PRO A 376 -10.60 9.25 -16.49
C PRO A 376 -11.79 9.69 -17.36
N GLY A 377 -11.88 9.24 -18.60
CA GLY A 377 -12.92 9.66 -19.55
C GLY A 377 -14.05 8.64 -19.72
N GLU A 378 -15.27 9.14 -19.87
CA GLU A 378 -16.48 8.32 -20.09
C GLU A 378 -16.45 7.51 -21.41
N ASN A 379 -15.48 7.76 -22.30
CA ASN A 379 -15.52 7.32 -23.69
C ASN A 379 -14.35 6.43 -24.13
N TRP A 380 -13.52 5.89 -23.21
CA TRP A 380 -12.41 5.05 -23.63
C TRP A 380 -12.87 3.77 -24.36
N LEU A 381 -14.02 3.20 -23.98
CA LEU A 381 -14.67 2.10 -24.71
C LEU A 381 -15.03 2.48 -26.16
N GLU A 382 -15.22 3.76 -26.41
CA GLU A 382 -15.57 4.27 -27.74
C GLU A 382 -14.31 4.50 -28.61
N TYR A 383 -13.20 4.93 -27.98
CA TYR A 383 -11.99 5.32 -28.73
C TYR A 383 -10.90 4.24 -28.75
N GLY A 384 -10.99 3.26 -27.86
CA GLY A 384 -9.95 2.22 -27.71
C GLY A 384 -8.64 2.76 -27.17
N ILE A 385 -7.59 1.92 -27.15
CA ILE A 385 -6.23 2.28 -26.76
C ILE A 385 -5.57 3.07 -27.88
N THR A 386 -5.19 4.29 -27.59
CA THR A 386 -4.62 5.24 -28.58
C THR A 386 -3.17 5.58 -28.31
N GLN A 387 -2.67 5.27 -27.13
CA GLN A 387 -1.29 5.56 -26.69
C GLN A 387 -0.69 4.35 -26.00
N ALA A 388 0.64 4.29 -25.96
CA ALA A 388 1.34 3.30 -25.15
C ALA A 388 1.04 3.54 -23.66
N PHE A 389 1.02 2.47 -22.88
CA PHE A 389 0.74 2.44 -21.43
C PHE A 389 -0.71 2.78 -21.04
N GLU A 390 -1.63 2.93 -21.97
CA GLU A 390 -3.05 3.05 -21.63
C GLU A 390 -3.61 1.71 -21.16
N GLN A 391 -4.35 1.74 -20.04
CA GLN A 391 -5.02 0.56 -19.46
C GLN A 391 -4.06 -0.61 -19.15
N GLU A 392 -2.87 -0.31 -18.65
CA GLU A 392 -1.84 -1.32 -18.45
C GLU A 392 -1.40 -1.46 -17.00
N ILE A 393 -0.89 -2.65 -16.69
CA ILE A 393 -0.10 -2.95 -15.50
C ILE A 393 1.37 -2.84 -15.84
N PHE A 394 2.11 -2.05 -15.08
CA PHE A 394 3.52 -1.78 -15.34
C PHE A 394 4.35 -1.69 -14.05
N CYS A 395 5.67 -1.80 -14.18
CA CYS A 395 6.62 -1.44 -13.14
C CYS A 395 7.71 -0.54 -13.72
N VAL A 396 8.30 0.31 -12.88
CA VAL A 396 9.37 1.24 -13.25
C VAL A 396 10.58 0.98 -12.39
N GLU A 397 11.74 0.95 -13.01
CA GLU A 397 13.03 0.84 -12.35
C GLU A 397 13.30 2.03 -11.43
N THR A 398 13.79 1.78 -10.22
CA THR A 398 13.97 2.81 -9.19
C THR A 398 15.40 2.92 -8.69
N ASP A 399 16.36 2.20 -9.28
CA ASP A 399 17.77 2.27 -8.89
C ASP A 399 18.46 3.59 -9.30
N GLY A 400 17.83 4.39 -10.16
CA GLY A 400 18.33 5.69 -10.62
C GLY A 400 19.40 5.60 -11.71
N VAL A 401 19.67 4.41 -12.23
CA VAL A 401 20.70 4.17 -13.27
C VAL A 401 20.11 4.11 -14.67
N ALA A 402 18.97 3.46 -14.82
CA ALA A 402 18.23 3.34 -16.05
C ALA A 402 16.77 3.74 -15.82
N SER A 403 16.01 3.87 -16.90
CA SER A 403 14.58 4.18 -16.85
C SER A 403 13.81 3.06 -17.54
N THR A 404 14.07 1.82 -17.13
CA THR A 404 13.36 0.68 -17.68
C THR A 404 11.93 0.66 -17.17
N ILE A 405 10.98 0.52 -18.09
CA ILE A 405 9.57 0.30 -17.78
C ILE A 405 9.23 -1.11 -18.27
N TRP A 406 8.73 -1.91 -17.37
CA TRP A 406 8.25 -3.26 -17.67
C TRP A 406 6.72 -3.23 -17.74
N ARG A 407 6.15 -3.76 -18.82
CA ARG A 407 4.71 -3.80 -19.10
C ARG A 407 4.27 -5.26 -19.11
N PHE A 408 3.15 -5.56 -18.46
CA PHE A 408 2.79 -6.96 -18.15
C PHE A 408 1.44 -7.39 -18.70
N ALA A 409 0.43 -6.53 -18.65
CA ALA A 409 -0.92 -6.89 -19.02
C ALA A 409 -1.78 -5.64 -19.27
N HIS A 410 -2.87 -5.78 -20.01
CA HIS A 410 -3.98 -4.84 -19.95
C HIS A 410 -4.78 -5.07 -18.69
N ASN A 411 -5.17 -3.99 -18.00
CA ASN A 411 -5.97 -4.10 -16.78
C ASN A 411 -7.46 -4.25 -17.05
N ARG A 412 -7.95 -3.96 -18.26
CA ARG A 412 -9.35 -4.10 -18.68
C ARG A 412 -10.35 -3.45 -17.73
N ALA A 413 -9.94 -2.37 -17.10
CA ALA A 413 -10.78 -1.67 -16.16
C ALA A 413 -11.74 -0.73 -16.89
N THR A 414 -12.97 -0.70 -16.44
CA THR A 414 -13.99 0.24 -16.91
C THR A 414 -14.27 1.26 -15.82
N TRP A 415 -13.38 2.24 -15.65
CA TRP A 415 -13.71 3.31 -14.73
C TRP A 415 -14.77 4.23 -15.34
N GLN A 416 -15.88 4.36 -14.63
CA GLN A 416 -16.94 5.33 -14.93
C GLN A 416 -17.17 6.15 -13.65
N ASP A 417 -16.92 7.45 -13.70
CA ASP A 417 -17.31 8.34 -12.62
C ASP A 417 -18.84 8.26 -12.42
N PRO A 418 -19.37 8.09 -11.21
CA PRO A 418 -18.70 8.19 -9.90
C PRO A 418 -18.23 6.85 -9.28
N TYR A 419 -18.06 5.80 -10.06
CA TYR A 419 -17.83 4.44 -9.52
C TYR A 419 -16.35 4.15 -9.22
N PHE A 420 -15.86 4.69 -8.14
CA PHE A 420 -14.50 4.47 -7.64
C PHE A 420 -14.09 2.98 -7.58
N ASN A 421 -15.06 2.09 -7.32
CA ASN A 421 -14.79 0.66 -7.16
C ASN A 421 -14.37 -0.06 -8.44
N THR A 422 -14.46 0.58 -9.61
CA THR A 422 -14.06 0.00 -10.90
C THR A 422 -12.70 0.50 -11.38
N GLN A 423 -12.06 1.41 -10.63
CA GLN A 423 -10.70 1.87 -10.94
C GLN A 423 -9.71 0.70 -10.81
N PRO A 424 -8.72 0.61 -11.68
CA PRO A 424 -7.72 -0.46 -11.64
C PRO A 424 -6.68 -0.21 -10.55
N LEU A 425 -7.15 0.02 -9.32
CA LEU A 425 -6.30 0.11 -8.15
C LEU A 425 -5.52 -1.18 -8.00
N GLY A 426 -4.30 -1.11 -7.51
CA GLY A 426 -3.48 -2.31 -7.42
C GLY A 426 -2.49 -2.29 -6.27
N ASN A 427 -1.95 -3.47 -5.97
CA ASN A 427 -0.98 -3.68 -4.91
C ASN A 427 0.07 -4.73 -5.31
N VAL A 428 1.34 -4.33 -5.28
CA VAL A 428 2.46 -5.22 -5.60
C VAL A 428 2.84 -6.06 -4.38
N SER A 429 3.19 -7.33 -4.59
CA SER A 429 3.76 -8.16 -3.53
C SER A 429 5.12 -7.63 -3.09
N LYS A 430 5.49 -7.89 -1.83
CA LYS A 430 6.74 -7.43 -1.19
C LYS A 430 8.00 -7.77 -2.01
N ASP A 431 8.00 -8.88 -2.72
CA ASP A 431 9.11 -9.35 -3.54
C ASP A 431 9.02 -8.92 -5.01
N GLY A 432 8.01 -8.12 -5.38
CA GLY A 432 7.81 -7.62 -6.73
C GLY A 432 7.37 -8.66 -7.75
N ARG A 433 6.88 -9.86 -7.32
CA ARG A 433 6.59 -10.97 -8.25
C ARG A 433 5.14 -11.04 -8.70
N PHE A 434 4.23 -10.44 -7.96
CA PHE A 434 2.79 -10.46 -8.22
C PHE A 434 2.20 -9.07 -8.05
N PHE A 435 1.20 -8.79 -8.88
CA PHE A 435 0.43 -7.57 -8.78
C PHE A 435 -1.06 -7.92 -8.71
N LEU A 436 -1.71 -7.48 -7.62
CA LEU A 436 -3.14 -7.61 -7.39
C LEU A 436 -3.82 -6.35 -7.89
N PHE A 437 -4.89 -6.44 -8.66
CA PHE A 437 -5.59 -5.27 -9.20
C PHE A 437 -7.08 -5.48 -9.38
N THR A 438 -7.81 -4.38 -9.42
CA THR A 438 -9.25 -4.32 -9.66
C THR A 438 -9.53 -4.20 -11.14
N SER A 439 -10.56 -4.89 -11.66
CA SER A 439 -11.04 -4.71 -13.02
C SER A 439 -12.52 -5.01 -13.18
N GLY A 440 -13.19 -4.20 -13.97
CA GLY A 440 -14.55 -4.46 -14.49
C GLY A 440 -14.58 -5.35 -15.73
N TRP A 441 -13.40 -5.74 -16.24
CA TRP A 441 -13.21 -6.57 -17.44
C TRP A 441 -14.01 -6.06 -18.63
N ASP A 442 -13.76 -4.83 -19.07
CA ASP A 442 -14.45 -4.14 -20.17
C ASP A 442 -15.97 -4.07 -19.98
N GLY A 443 -16.42 -3.96 -18.72
CA GLY A 443 -17.87 -3.95 -18.39
C GLY A 443 -18.56 -5.30 -18.51
N GLN A 444 -17.85 -6.37 -18.85
CA GLN A 444 -18.45 -7.68 -19.12
C GLN A 444 -18.86 -8.44 -17.84
N LEU A 445 -18.52 -7.94 -16.65
CA LEU A 445 -18.99 -8.50 -15.38
C LEU A 445 -20.45 -8.18 -15.10
N GLY A 446 -21.02 -7.21 -15.85
CA GLY A 446 -22.38 -6.73 -15.69
C GLY A 446 -22.59 -5.87 -14.45
N PRO A 447 -23.84 -5.48 -14.15
CA PRO A 447 -24.17 -4.66 -13.01
C PRO A 447 -24.48 -5.48 -11.74
N ASP A 448 -24.42 -4.79 -10.59
CA ASP A 448 -24.98 -5.25 -9.33
C ASP A 448 -26.53 -5.15 -9.33
N SER A 449 -27.16 -5.49 -8.21
CA SER A 449 -28.63 -5.41 -8.05
C SER A 449 -29.20 -3.97 -8.09
N LYS A 450 -28.33 -2.95 -7.99
CA LYS A 450 -28.68 -1.52 -8.02
C LYS A 450 -28.40 -0.91 -9.39
N GLY A 451 -27.82 -1.67 -10.32
CA GLY A 451 -27.41 -1.19 -11.64
C GLY A 451 -26.00 -0.62 -11.71
N ASN A 452 -25.21 -0.68 -10.63
CA ASN A 452 -23.85 -0.19 -10.64
C ASN A 452 -22.90 -1.23 -11.28
N PRO A 453 -21.85 -0.82 -11.98
CA PRO A 453 -20.89 -1.75 -12.58
C PRO A 453 -20.18 -2.59 -11.52
N LEU A 454 -20.06 -3.88 -11.79
CA LEU A 454 -19.32 -4.81 -10.94
C LEU A 454 -17.82 -4.74 -11.25
N SER A 455 -17.04 -5.02 -10.24
CA SER A 455 -15.60 -5.27 -10.36
C SER A 455 -15.20 -6.53 -9.61
N ASP A 456 -14.16 -7.16 -10.10
CA ASP A 456 -13.47 -8.28 -9.48
C ASP A 456 -12.00 -7.94 -9.27
N VAL A 457 -11.32 -8.80 -8.52
CA VAL A 457 -9.88 -8.69 -8.29
C VAL A 457 -9.16 -9.78 -9.07
N TRP A 458 -8.02 -9.38 -9.64
CA TRP A 458 -7.19 -10.17 -10.53
C TRP A 458 -5.75 -10.17 -10.02
N ILE A 459 -5.00 -11.19 -10.35
CA ILE A 459 -3.56 -11.28 -10.07
C ILE A 459 -2.83 -11.48 -11.37
N VAL A 460 -1.81 -10.67 -11.63
CA VAL A 460 -0.84 -10.90 -12.70
C VAL A 460 0.50 -11.30 -12.09
N LYS A 461 1.12 -12.30 -12.69
CA LYS A 461 2.48 -12.72 -12.35
C LYS A 461 3.46 -11.86 -13.12
N LEU A 462 4.28 -11.09 -12.40
CA LEU A 462 5.29 -10.21 -12.98
C LEU A 462 6.59 -10.95 -13.32
N GLN A 463 6.83 -12.10 -12.67
CA GLN A 463 8.04 -12.91 -12.85
C GLN A 463 7.71 -14.39 -13.01
#